data_8642d55bf7b9b39ba999bb9cfbf5c84e
#
_entry.id   8642d55bf7b9b39ba999bb9cfbf5c84e
#
_cell.length_a   1.000
_cell.length_b   1.000
_cell.length_c   1.000
_cell.angle_alpha   90.00
_cell.angle_beta   90.00
_cell.angle_gamma   90.00
#
_symmetry.space_group_name_H-M   'P 1'
#
loop_
_entity.id
_entity.type
_entity.pdbx_description
1 polymer ?
#
loop_
_entity_poly.entity_id
_entity_poly.type
_entity_poly.pdbx_seq_one_letter_code
_entity_poly.pdbx_strand_id
1 'polypeptide(L)'
;MRTLTGKNKVFTAYDAASAREQIKRGDIQILLCDIEMPGENGIQLMHWVREHEYEIECIFLTCHANFSYAQEAVKLNCLDYILMPARAEEIEHVLTKVVTNIQQKQVNRKLEQYGARWIENQKQEAYEIQGTKKNSEDVIQECLRYIHNHLEDTELSVNQLADQCHMNAIYLNRIFRKEKETSIGQYIIQERMHLA
;
A
#
# COMPACT_ATOMS: atom_id res chain seq x y z
N MET A 1 13.38 -18.20 -21.21
CA MET A 1 12.12 -17.62 -21.64
C MET A 1 11.15 -17.63 -20.44
N ARG A 2 11.11 -16.55 -19.63
CA ARG A 2 10.14 -16.41 -18.54
C ARG A 2 8.91 -15.73 -19.13
N THR A 3 7.90 -16.49 -19.42
CA THR A 3 6.58 -16.02 -19.83
C THR A 3 5.99 -15.18 -18.69
N LEU A 4 5.62 -13.96 -18.97
CA LEU A 4 4.78 -13.14 -18.10
C LEU A 4 3.44 -13.87 -17.94
N THR A 5 3.30 -14.68 -16.90
CA THR A 5 2.09 -15.45 -16.59
C THR A 5 1.06 -14.51 -15.97
N GLY A 6 0.27 -13.86 -16.81
CA GLY A 6 -0.90 -13.10 -16.48
C GLY A 6 -1.71 -12.88 -17.76
N LYS A 7 -3.03 -12.74 -17.66
CA LYS A 7 -3.88 -12.37 -18.81
C LYS A 7 -3.59 -10.91 -19.18
N ASN A 8 -2.44 -10.66 -19.83
CA ASN A 8 -2.12 -9.35 -20.36
C ASN A 8 -2.98 -9.09 -21.59
N LYS A 9 -3.80 -8.05 -21.54
CA LYS A 9 -4.52 -7.55 -22.72
C LYS A 9 -3.63 -6.58 -23.45
N VAL A 10 -3.44 -6.78 -24.74
CA VAL A 10 -2.68 -5.87 -25.61
C VAL A 10 -3.68 -5.16 -26.50
N PHE A 11 -3.59 -3.84 -26.56
CA PHE A 11 -4.38 -2.99 -27.44
C PHE A 11 -3.44 -2.30 -28.41
N THR A 12 -3.87 -2.08 -29.62
CA THR A 12 -3.10 -1.40 -30.65
C THR A 12 -3.84 -0.14 -31.10
N ALA A 13 -3.10 0.96 -31.19
CA ALA A 13 -3.55 2.22 -31.74
C ALA A 13 -2.60 2.67 -32.83
N TYR A 14 -3.10 3.29 -33.89
CA TYR A 14 -2.29 3.70 -35.04
C TYR A 14 -2.00 5.21 -35.06
N ASP A 15 -2.68 5.96 -34.19
CA ASP A 15 -2.51 7.41 -34.02
C ASP A 15 -2.86 7.83 -32.59
N ALA A 16 -2.58 9.07 -32.25
CA ALA A 16 -2.86 9.61 -30.93
C ALA A 16 -4.35 9.65 -30.59
N ALA A 17 -5.22 9.87 -31.57
CA ALA A 17 -6.67 9.93 -31.35
C ALA A 17 -7.22 8.56 -30.94
N SER A 18 -6.88 7.50 -31.67
CA SER A 18 -7.28 6.13 -31.34
C SER A 18 -6.63 5.65 -30.03
N ALA A 19 -5.41 6.08 -29.71
CA ALA A 19 -4.77 5.79 -28.43
C ALA A 19 -5.54 6.43 -27.26
N ARG A 20 -5.97 7.68 -27.37
CA ARG A 20 -6.82 8.35 -26.36
C ARG A 20 -8.13 7.63 -26.13
N GLU A 21 -8.78 7.14 -27.19
CA GLU A 21 -10.00 6.36 -27.04
C GLU A 21 -9.81 5.06 -26.24
N GLN A 22 -8.69 4.37 -26.46
CA GLN A 22 -8.34 3.19 -25.67
C GLN A 22 -8.02 3.55 -24.21
N ILE A 23 -7.28 4.63 -23.98
CA ILE A 23 -6.93 5.10 -22.64
C ILE A 23 -8.18 5.50 -21.84
N LYS A 24 -9.12 6.23 -22.46
CA LYS A 24 -10.39 6.63 -21.82
C LYS A 24 -11.26 5.44 -21.39
N ARG A 25 -11.18 4.31 -22.09
CA ARG A 25 -11.90 3.08 -21.72
C ARG A 25 -11.38 2.43 -20.44
N GLY A 26 -10.20 2.84 -19.96
CA GLY A 26 -9.54 2.30 -18.77
C GLY A 26 -8.72 1.03 -19.05
N ASP A 27 -8.11 0.50 -18.01
CA ASP A 27 -7.28 -0.72 -18.01
C ASP A 27 -5.90 -0.62 -18.70
N ILE A 28 -5.48 0.55 -19.19
CA ILE A 28 -4.13 0.73 -19.75
C ILE A 28 -3.15 1.09 -18.63
N GLN A 29 -2.18 0.25 -18.40
CA GLN A 29 -1.11 0.47 -17.41
C GLN A 29 0.24 0.82 -18.02
N ILE A 30 0.47 0.36 -19.26
CA ILE A 30 1.72 0.55 -20.00
C ILE A 30 1.40 1.05 -21.39
N LEU A 31 2.10 2.11 -21.81
CA LEU A 31 2.04 2.67 -23.15
C LEU A 31 3.41 2.55 -23.82
N LEU A 32 3.52 1.74 -24.86
CA LEU A 32 4.63 1.80 -25.80
C LEU A 32 4.25 2.76 -26.91
N CYS A 33 4.92 3.88 -27.00
CA CYS A 33 4.55 4.96 -27.89
C CYS A 33 5.67 5.32 -28.85
N ASP A 34 5.41 5.26 -30.14
CA ASP A 34 6.29 5.90 -31.12
C ASP A 34 6.19 7.42 -30.94
N ILE A 35 7.34 8.09 -30.96
CA ILE A 35 7.37 9.55 -30.91
C ILE A 35 6.91 10.13 -32.24
N GLU A 36 7.32 9.52 -33.34
CA GLU A 36 7.11 10.08 -34.70
C GLU A 36 5.84 9.50 -35.32
N MET A 37 4.71 10.03 -34.94
CA MET A 37 3.42 9.66 -35.52
C MET A 37 2.88 10.79 -36.41
N PRO A 38 2.10 10.45 -37.48
CA PRO A 38 1.44 11.46 -38.29
C PRO A 38 0.45 12.31 -37.49
N GLY A 39 0.51 13.62 -37.70
CA GLY A 39 -0.38 14.57 -37.04
C GLY A 39 0.08 14.92 -35.63
N GLU A 40 -0.43 14.27 -34.62
CA GLU A 40 -0.01 14.45 -33.22
C GLU A 40 1.05 13.43 -32.84
N ASN A 41 2.19 13.90 -32.32
CA ASN A 41 3.30 13.04 -31.96
C ASN A 41 3.13 12.38 -30.56
N GLY A 42 3.94 11.36 -30.25
CA GLY A 42 3.88 10.62 -29.01
C GLY A 42 4.11 11.47 -27.75
N ILE A 43 4.92 12.52 -27.85
CA ILE A 43 5.17 13.46 -26.76
C ILE A 43 3.91 14.26 -26.43
N GLN A 44 3.20 14.76 -27.46
CA GLN A 44 1.93 15.47 -27.27
C GLN A 44 0.85 14.56 -26.69
N LEU A 45 0.78 13.31 -27.13
CA LEU A 45 -0.11 12.32 -26.52
C LEU A 45 0.22 12.13 -25.03
N MET A 46 1.51 12.06 -24.69
CA MET A 46 1.91 11.85 -23.30
C MET A 46 1.67 13.08 -22.41
N HIS A 47 1.82 14.30 -22.95
CA HIS A 47 1.38 15.52 -22.26
C HIS A 47 -0.11 15.42 -21.90
N TRP A 48 -0.96 15.05 -22.87
CA TRP A 48 -2.38 14.87 -22.63
C TRP A 48 -2.66 13.81 -21.55
N VAL A 49 -1.93 12.69 -21.55
CA VAL A 49 -2.04 11.64 -20.53
C VAL A 49 -1.76 12.20 -19.13
N ARG A 50 -0.71 13.03 -18.99
CA ARG A 50 -0.34 13.64 -17.71
C ARG A 50 -1.31 14.74 -17.26
N GLU A 51 -1.79 15.58 -18.16
CA GLU A 51 -2.80 16.61 -17.90
C GLU A 51 -4.12 16.03 -17.39
N HIS A 52 -4.47 14.82 -17.83
CA HIS A 52 -5.68 14.13 -17.39
C HIS A 52 -5.43 13.14 -16.23
N GLU A 53 -4.24 13.21 -15.60
CA GLU A 53 -3.86 12.42 -14.42
C GLU A 53 -3.96 10.89 -14.61
N TYR A 54 -3.85 10.39 -15.85
CA TYR A 54 -3.78 8.95 -16.08
C TYR A 54 -2.47 8.37 -15.58
N GLU A 55 -2.56 7.36 -14.72
CA GLU A 55 -1.42 6.64 -14.15
C GLU A 55 -0.91 5.56 -15.09
N ILE A 56 -0.33 5.96 -16.20
CA ILE A 56 0.20 5.09 -17.25
C ILE A 56 1.73 5.21 -17.26
N GLU A 57 2.43 4.08 -17.20
CA GLU A 57 3.87 4.04 -17.44
C GLU A 57 4.13 4.09 -18.95
N CYS A 58 4.97 5.02 -19.37
CA CYS A 58 5.29 5.23 -20.78
C CYS A 58 6.72 4.81 -21.09
N ILE A 59 6.86 4.13 -22.24
CA ILE A 59 8.13 3.84 -22.91
C ILE A 59 8.04 4.45 -24.29
N PHE A 60 8.93 5.38 -24.61
CA PHE A 60 9.00 5.92 -25.96
C PHE A 60 9.85 5.03 -26.87
N LEU A 61 9.37 4.86 -28.08
CA LEU A 61 10.09 4.26 -29.19
C LEU A 61 10.40 5.36 -30.21
N THR A 62 11.59 5.37 -30.80
CA THR A 62 11.96 6.35 -31.85
C THR A 62 13.04 5.82 -32.73
N CYS A 63 12.99 6.19 -34.01
CA CYS A 63 14.06 5.91 -34.95
C CYS A 63 15.18 6.97 -34.94
N HIS A 64 15.01 8.07 -34.20
CA HIS A 64 15.93 9.19 -34.19
C HIS A 64 16.52 9.45 -32.82
N ALA A 65 17.85 9.43 -32.73
CA ALA A 65 18.57 9.83 -31.52
C ALA A 65 18.52 11.37 -31.37
N ASN A 66 17.42 11.89 -30.83
CA ASN A 66 17.23 13.31 -30.63
C ASN A 66 17.25 13.64 -29.13
N PHE A 67 18.21 14.48 -28.75
CA PHE A 67 18.37 14.88 -27.34
C PHE A 67 17.13 15.59 -26.78
N SER A 68 16.42 16.38 -27.59
CA SER A 68 15.19 17.07 -27.14
C SER A 68 14.08 16.08 -26.78
N TYR A 69 13.95 14.96 -27.49
CA TYR A 69 12.98 13.92 -27.17
C TYR A 69 13.32 13.22 -25.86
N ALA A 70 14.59 12.92 -25.63
CA ALA A 70 15.02 12.35 -24.36
C ALA A 70 14.76 13.30 -23.18
N GLN A 71 15.00 14.59 -23.38
CA GLN A 71 14.72 15.61 -22.37
C GLN A 71 13.21 15.71 -22.04
N GLU A 72 12.34 15.69 -23.03
CA GLU A 72 10.89 15.68 -22.83
C GLU A 72 10.40 14.39 -22.16
N ALA A 73 10.97 13.23 -22.53
CA ALA A 73 10.66 11.97 -21.87
C ALA A 73 10.95 12.03 -20.36
N VAL A 74 12.06 12.63 -19.95
CA VAL A 74 12.39 12.83 -18.51
C VAL A 74 11.40 13.77 -17.85
N LYS A 75 11.01 14.89 -18.46
CA LYS A 75 10.03 15.84 -17.92
C LYS A 75 8.65 15.21 -17.73
N LEU A 76 8.27 14.31 -18.65
CA LEU A 76 7.01 13.59 -18.61
C LEU A 76 7.02 12.36 -17.70
N ASN A 77 8.12 12.13 -16.96
CA ASN A 77 8.33 10.95 -16.14
C ASN A 77 8.08 9.65 -16.92
N CYS A 78 8.54 9.58 -18.16
CA CYS A 78 8.54 8.33 -18.92
C CYS A 78 9.61 7.39 -18.35
N LEU A 79 9.29 6.12 -18.29
CA LEU A 79 10.15 5.16 -17.60
C LEU A 79 11.41 4.82 -18.41
N ASP A 80 11.27 4.79 -19.73
CA ASP A 80 12.39 4.49 -20.62
C ASP A 80 12.20 5.09 -22.03
N TYR A 81 13.28 5.06 -22.81
CA TYR A 81 13.36 5.60 -24.13
C TYR A 81 14.21 4.63 -24.99
N ILE A 82 13.62 4.01 -26.00
CA ILE A 82 14.26 2.97 -26.80
C ILE A 82 14.50 3.46 -28.21
N LEU A 83 15.76 3.40 -28.66
CA LEU A 83 16.13 3.72 -30.03
C LEU A 83 15.90 2.51 -30.95
N MET A 84 15.13 2.71 -31.99
CA MET A 84 14.84 1.66 -32.97
C MET A 84 15.85 1.67 -34.13
N PRO A 85 16.22 0.49 -34.72
CA PRO A 85 15.71 -0.84 -34.36
C PRO A 85 16.34 -1.38 -33.08
N ALA A 86 15.51 -1.83 -32.14
CA ALA A 86 15.94 -2.45 -30.90
C ALA A 86 15.82 -3.99 -30.99
N ARG A 87 16.66 -4.70 -30.25
CA ARG A 87 16.56 -6.16 -30.14
C ARG A 87 15.41 -6.55 -29.23
N ALA A 88 14.81 -7.72 -29.48
CA ALA A 88 13.69 -8.21 -28.67
C ALA A 88 14.05 -8.29 -27.18
N GLU A 89 15.29 -8.69 -26.85
CA GLU A 89 15.79 -8.81 -25.48
C GLU A 89 15.84 -7.45 -24.75
N GLU A 90 16.13 -6.38 -25.48
CA GLU A 90 16.17 -5.03 -24.94
C GLU A 90 14.77 -4.54 -24.58
N ILE A 91 13.80 -4.76 -25.46
CA ILE A 91 12.38 -4.44 -25.21
C ILE A 91 11.84 -5.27 -24.03
N GLU A 92 12.15 -6.57 -24.00
CA GLU A 92 11.75 -7.46 -22.90
C GLU A 92 12.33 -7.01 -21.56
N HIS A 93 13.59 -6.59 -21.53
CA HIS A 93 14.25 -6.07 -20.33
C HIS A 93 13.53 -4.83 -19.80
N VAL A 94 13.25 -3.85 -20.68
CA VAL A 94 12.54 -2.63 -20.31
C VAL A 94 11.13 -2.94 -19.81
N LEU A 95 10.37 -3.78 -20.50
CA LEU A 95 9.03 -4.19 -20.08
C LEU A 95 9.03 -4.87 -18.71
N THR A 96 10.00 -5.73 -18.45
CA THR A 96 10.15 -6.40 -17.14
C THR A 96 10.37 -5.38 -16.02
N LYS A 97 11.22 -4.37 -16.26
CA LYS A 97 11.46 -3.26 -15.33
C LYS A 97 10.18 -2.47 -15.06
N VAL A 98 9.39 -2.17 -16.09
CA VAL A 98 8.11 -1.45 -15.97
C VAL A 98 7.11 -2.24 -15.12
N VAL A 99 6.93 -3.52 -15.41
CA VAL A 99 6.01 -4.39 -14.67
C VAL A 99 6.41 -4.47 -13.19
N THR A 100 7.70 -4.61 -12.91
CA THR A 100 8.21 -4.63 -11.53
C THR A 100 7.91 -3.30 -10.82
N ASN A 101 8.11 -2.17 -11.48
CA ASN A 101 7.81 -0.85 -10.93
C ASN A 101 6.32 -0.67 -10.60
N ILE A 102 5.44 -1.08 -11.52
CA ILE A 102 3.98 -1.05 -11.31
C ILE A 102 3.59 -1.91 -10.09
N GLN A 103 4.15 -3.12 -9.98
CA GLN A 103 3.89 -4.01 -8.85
C GLN A 103 4.34 -3.40 -7.52
N GLN A 104 5.53 -2.80 -7.48
CA GLN A 104 6.03 -2.11 -6.28
C GLN A 104 5.13 -0.93 -5.88
N LYS A 105 4.70 -0.10 -6.85
CA LYS A 105 3.77 1.00 -6.60
C LYS A 105 2.44 0.49 -6.03
N GLN A 106 1.90 -0.61 -6.55
CA GLN A 106 0.67 -1.21 -6.04
C GLN A 106 0.83 -1.75 -4.61
N VAL A 107 1.95 -2.39 -4.29
CA VAL A 107 2.26 -2.87 -2.94
C VAL A 107 2.37 -1.69 -1.97
N ASN A 108 3.10 -0.65 -2.33
CA ASN A 108 3.27 0.54 -1.49
C ASN A 108 1.92 1.23 -1.21
N ARG A 109 1.07 1.41 -2.23
CA ARG A 109 -0.29 1.96 -2.05
C ARG A 109 -1.15 1.13 -1.10
N LYS A 110 -1.08 -0.20 -1.22
CA LYS A 110 -1.79 -1.07 -0.27
C LYS A 110 -1.28 -0.89 1.15
N LEU A 111 0.04 -0.82 1.35
CA LEU A 111 0.64 -0.58 2.66
C LEU A 111 0.23 0.78 3.24
N GLU A 112 0.20 1.84 2.42
CA GLU A 112 -0.28 3.16 2.82
C GLU A 112 -1.76 3.14 3.21
N GLN A 113 -2.60 2.46 2.44
CA GLN A 113 -4.03 2.29 2.75
C GLN A 113 -4.24 1.50 4.05
N TYR A 114 -3.47 0.43 4.28
CA TYR A 114 -3.51 -0.32 5.54
C TYR A 114 -3.04 0.54 6.72
N GLY A 115 -1.96 1.31 6.53
CA GLY A 115 -1.46 2.25 7.55
C GLY A 115 -2.48 3.34 7.89
N ALA A 116 -3.10 3.96 6.89
CA ALA A 116 -4.15 4.96 7.08
C ALA A 116 -5.38 4.39 7.79
N ARG A 117 -5.85 3.20 7.39
CA ARG A 117 -6.94 2.49 8.06
C ARG A 117 -6.62 2.14 9.51
N TRP A 118 -5.40 1.70 9.76
CA TRP A 118 -4.96 1.40 11.12
C TRP A 118 -4.97 2.64 12.02
N ILE A 119 -4.49 3.78 11.51
CA ILE A 119 -4.51 5.07 12.22
C ILE A 119 -5.95 5.55 12.45
N GLU A 120 -6.84 5.42 11.47
CA GLU A 120 -8.25 5.79 11.58
C GLU A 120 -8.98 4.94 12.62
N ASN A 121 -8.78 3.61 12.61
CA ASN A 121 -9.32 2.72 13.62
C ASN A 121 -8.80 3.06 15.03
N GLN A 122 -7.51 3.38 15.16
CA GLN A 122 -6.93 3.82 16.43
C GLN A 122 -7.56 5.13 16.93
N LYS A 123 -7.88 6.07 16.04
CA LYS A 123 -8.60 7.30 16.38
C LYS A 123 -10.05 7.01 16.79
N GLN A 124 -10.73 6.15 16.05
CA GLN A 124 -12.13 5.78 16.32
C GLN A 124 -12.25 5.06 17.66
N GLU A 125 -11.37 4.10 17.96
CA GLU A 125 -11.26 3.46 19.25
C GLU A 125 -10.97 4.47 20.38
N ALA A 126 -10.14 5.50 20.13
CA ALA A 126 -9.87 6.55 21.10
C ALA A 126 -11.09 7.47 21.35
N TYR A 127 -11.94 7.70 20.33
CA TYR A 127 -13.18 8.48 20.47
C TYR A 127 -14.28 7.67 21.20
N GLU A 128 -14.42 6.39 20.93
CA GLU A 128 -15.38 5.52 21.63
C GLU A 128 -15.05 5.37 23.12
N ILE A 129 -13.76 5.38 23.48
CA ILE A 129 -13.29 5.33 24.87
C ILE A 129 -13.58 6.65 25.62
N GLN A 130 -13.63 7.80 24.95
CA GLN A 130 -14.04 9.07 25.55
C GLN A 130 -15.56 9.13 25.82
N GLY A 131 -16.36 8.29 25.14
CA GLY A 131 -17.82 8.19 25.34
C GLY A 131 -18.22 7.30 26.52
N THR A 132 -17.39 6.37 26.95
CA THR A 132 -17.60 5.53 28.15
C THR A 132 -16.73 6.07 29.29
N LYS A 133 -17.32 6.88 30.17
CA LYS A 133 -16.72 7.41 31.41
C LYS A 133 -16.43 6.30 32.46
N LYS A 134 -15.70 5.26 32.09
CA LYS A 134 -15.00 4.45 33.11
C LYS A 134 -13.59 5.05 33.23
N ASN A 135 -13.28 5.56 34.43
CA ASN A 135 -11.95 6.06 34.75
C ASN A 135 -10.93 4.95 34.49
N SER A 136 -9.74 5.23 33.92
CA SER A 136 -8.69 4.22 33.70
C SER A 136 -8.37 3.43 34.98
N GLU A 137 -8.47 4.08 36.13
CA GLU A 137 -8.33 3.46 37.44
C GLU A 137 -9.39 2.38 37.73
N ASP A 138 -10.66 2.64 37.42
CA ASP A 138 -11.75 1.69 37.65
C ASP A 138 -11.56 0.43 36.78
N VAL A 139 -11.12 0.59 35.53
CA VAL A 139 -10.82 -0.53 34.63
C VAL A 139 -9.65 -1.37 35.16
N ILE A 140 -8.61 -0.74 35.64
CA ILE A 140 -7.44 -1.44 36.21
C ILE A 140 -7.83 -2.19 37.48
N GLN A 141 -8.65 -1.61 38.34
CA GLN A 141 -9.15 -2.29 39.54
C GLN A 141 -10.02 -3.52 39.20
N GLU A 142 -10.85 -3.42 38.16
CA GLU A 142 -11.63 -4.54 37.63
C GLU A 142 -10.73 -5.66 37.08
N CYS A 143 -9.70 -5.30 36.34
CA CYS A 143 -8.69 -6.25 35.83
C CYS A 143 -7.94 -6.95 36.96
N LEU A 144 -7.48 -6.22 37.96
CA LEU A 144 -6.77 -6.79 39.11
C LEU A 144 -7.65 -7.77 39.89
N ARG A 145 -8.92 -7.41 40.13
CA ARG A 145 -9.88 -8.28 40.79
C ARG A 145 -10.11 -9.57 40.00
N TYR A 146 -10.26 -9.46 38.68
CA TYR A 146 -10.43 -10.62 37.81
C TYR A 146 -9.21 -11.53 37.85
N ILE A 147 -8.01 -10.95 37.72
CA ILE A 147 -6.74 -11.70 37.81
C ILE A 147 -6.64 -12.46 39.10
N HIS A 148 -6.84 -11.81 40.26
CA HIS A 148 -6.73 -12.46 41.55
C HIS A 148 -7.73 -13.60 41.76
N ASN A 149 -8.95 -13.47 41.22
CA ASN A 149 -9.97 -14.51 41.34
C ASN A 149 -9.74 -15.71 40.41
N HIS A 150 -8.87 -15.57 39.36
CA HIS A 150 -8.64 -16.59 38.34
C HIS A 150 -7.16 -16.98 38.20
N LEU A 151 -6.32 -16.70 39.22
CA LEU A 151 -4.88 -17.01 39.18
C LEU A 151 -4.57 -18.49 38.96
N GLU A 152 -5.44 -19.37 39.49
CA GLU A 152 -5.33 -20.82 39.36
C GLU A 152 -5.78 -21.33 37.98
N ASP A 153 -6.50 -20.53 37.21
CA ASP A 153 -6.96 -20.89 35.86
C ASP A 153 -5.82 -20.84 34.86
N THR A 154 -5.48 -22.00 34.29
CA THR A 154 -4.41 -22.13 33.28
C THR A 154 -4.70 -21.37 31.97
N GLU A 155 -5.98 -21.12 31.67
CA GLU A 155 -6.43 -20.42 30.47
C GLU A 155 -6.40 -18.89 30.64
N LEU A 156 -6.13 -18.37 31.84
CA LEU A 156 -6.11 -16.92 32.09
C LEU A 156 -5.12 -16.21 31.15
N SER A 157 -5.69 -15.39 30.28
CA SER A 157 -4.94 -14.67 29.23
C SER A 157 -5.35 -13.19 29.14
N VAL A 158 -4.50 -12.40 28.48
CA VAL A 158 -4.79 -10.98 28.20
C VAL A 158 -6.06 -10.82 27.36
N ASN A 159 -6.34 -11.76 26.47
CA ASN A 159 -7.53 -11.71 25.62
C ASN A 159 -8.81 -11.93 26.42
N GLN A 160 -8.84 -12.89 27.33
CA GLN A 160 -9.98 -13.09 28.22
C GLN A 160 -10.25 -11.87 29.13
N LEU A 161 -9.20 -11.24 29.65
CA LEU A 161 -9.34 -10.00 30.41
C LEU A 161 -9.89 -8.86 29.55
N ALA A 162 -9.46 -8.75 28.31
CA ALA A 162 -9.93 -7.74 27.37
C ALA A 162 -11.42 -7.94 27.05
N ASP A 163 -11.83 -9.17 26.80
CA ASP A 163 -13.24 -9.54 26.57
C ASP A 163 -14.12 -9.22 27.80
N GLN A 164 -13.64 -9.53 29.00
CA GLN A 164 -14.35 -9.22 30.24
C GLN A 164 -14.49 -7.72 30.48
N CYS A 165 -13.49 -6.93 30.15
CA CYS A 165 -13.53 -5.47 30.26
C CYS A 165 -14.21 -4.78 29.08
N HIS A 166 -14.65 -5.53 28.06
CA HIS A 166 -15.17 -5.04 26.78
C HIS A 166 -14.21 -4.07 26.11
N MET A 167 -12.92 -4.40 26.10
CA MET A 167 -11.84 -3.57 25.57
C MET A 167 -10.93 -4.35 24.62
N ASN A 168 -10.19 -3.62 23.77
CA ASN A 168 -9.14 -4.22 22.98
C ASN A 168 -7.94 -4.61 23.86
N ALA A 169 -7.40 -5.83 23.67
CA ALA A 169 -6.31 -6.39 24.47
C ALA A 169 -5.02 -5.52 24.43
N ILE A 170 -4.72 -4.92 23.30
CA ILE A 170 -3.55 -4.02 23.12
C ILE A 170 -3.74 -2.76 23.96
N TYR A 171 -4.93 -2.16 23.89
CA TYR A 171 -5.25 -0.97 24.65
C TYR A 171 -5.26 -1.24 26.16
N LEU A 172 -5.92 -2.31 26.61
CA LEU A 172 -5.95 -2.73 28.01
C LEU A 172 -4.52 -2.91 28.56
N ASN A 173 -3.67 -3.62 27.84
CA ASN A 173 -2.27 -3.83 28.24
C ASN A 173 -1.46 -2.52 28.29
N ARG A 174 -1.79 -1.53 27.44
CA ARG A 174 -1.14 -0.21 27.43
C ARG A 174 -1.51 0.61 28.67
N ILE A 175 -2.79 0.70 29.03
CA ILE A 175 -3.22 1.41 30.25
C ILE A 175 -2.71 0.70 31.51
N PHE A 176 -2.71 -0.63 31.50
CA PHE A 176 -2.17 -1.44 32.61
C PHE A 176 -0.68 -1.16 32.84
N ARG A 177 0.14 -1.12 31.74
CA ARG A 177 1.57 -0.77 31.82
C ARG A 177 1.81 0.63 32.37
N LYS A 178 0.95 1.58 32.01
CA LYS A 178 1.06 2.95 32.51
C LYS A 178 0.85 3.05 34.02
N GLU A 179 -0.07 2.25 34.58
CA GLU A 179 -0.44 2.28 35.99
C GLU A 179 0.40 1.33 36.86
N LYS A 180 0.81 0.19 36.31
CA LYS A 180 1.52 -0.87 37.05
C LYS A 180 2.97 -1.07 36.66
N GLU A 181 3.46 -0.29 35.71
CA GLU A 181 4.84 -0.35 35.16
C GLU A 181 5.25 -1.73 34.60
N THR A 182 4.29 -2.65 34.45
CA THR A 182 4.50 -4.01 33.96
C THR A 182 3.37 -4.42 33.03
N SER A 183 3.61 -5.43 32.15
CA SER A 183 2.54 -5.96 31.30
C SER A 183 1.60 -6.88 32.09
N ILE A 184 0.34 -7.01 31.64
CA ILE A 184 -0.64 -7.91 32.24
C ILE A 184 -0.09 -9.34 32.34
N GLY A 185 0.53 -9.85 31.25
CA GLY A 185 1.11 -11.19 31.24
C GLY A 185 2.22 -11.38 32.28
N GLN A 186 3.11 -10.39 32.41
CA GLN A 186 4.17 -10.42 33.43
C GLN A 186 3.59 -10.33 34.85
N TYR A 187 2.57 -9.50 35.04
CA TYR A 187 1.91 -9.36 36.31
C TYR A 187 1.24 -10.69 36.76
N ILE A 188 0.54 -11.39 35.86
CA ILE A 188 -0.05 -12.72 36.14
C ILE A 188 1.04 -13.72 36.56
N ILE A 189 2.18 -13.73 35.86
CA ILE A 189 3.30 -14.63 36.18
C ILE A 189 3.84 -14.31 37.58
N GLN A 190 4.05 -13.05 37.92
CA GLN A 190 4.54 -12.61 39.22
C GLN A 190 3.57 -13.00 40.34
N GLU A 191 2.26 -12.77 40.18
CA GLU A 191 1.25 -13.15 41.19
C GLU A 191 1.16 -14.67 41.39
N ARG A 192 1.29 -15.47 40.32
CA ARG A 192 1.36 -16.93 40.42
C ARG A 192 2.61 -17.41 41.18
N MET A 193 3.74 -16.73 41.01
CA MET A 193 4.98 -17.06 41.73
C MET A 193 4.86 -16.71 43.23
N HIS A 194 4.01 -15.75 43.62
CA HIS A 194 3.78 -15.41 45.02
C HIS A 194 2.81 -16.37 45.73
N LEU A 195 2.02 -17.11 44.95
CA LEU A 195 1.09 -18.11 45.49
C LEU A 195 1.68 -19.51 45.62
N ALA A 196 2.84 -19.77 44.98
CA ALA A 196 3.54 -21.06 45.02
C ALA A 196 4.53 -21.12 46.18
#